data_595490b7e3b5483ee9996f55b8f470fd
#
_entry.id   595490b7e3b5483ee9996f55b8f470fd
#
_cell.length_a   1.000
_cell.length_b   1.000
_cell.length_c   1.000
_cell.angle_alpha   90.00
_cell.angle_beta   90.00
_cell.angle_gamma   90.00
#
_symmetry.space_group_name_H-M   'P 1'
#
loop_
_entity.id
_entity.type
_entity.pdbx_description
1 polymer ?
#
loop_
_entity_poly.entity_id
_entity_poly.type
_entity_poly.pdbx_seq_one_letter_code
_entity_poly.pdbx_strand_id
1 'polypeptide(L)'
;GDSSKYNPEELLVSSISSCHMLWYLHLCSEAKVVVLEYTDFATGTMVENANGSGQFSEVVLKPLVKVKDASMIDKAQALHKKANEFCFIANSVNFDVRHQSTCVEFEG
;
A
#
# COMPACT_ATOMS: atom_id res chain seq x y z
N GLY A 1 0.86 4.30 -28.77
CA GLY A 1 0.86 5.23 -27.70
C GLY A 1 1.95 4.96 -26.70
N ASP A 2 2.12 5.88 -25.83
CA ASP A 2 3.12 5.74 -24.77
C ASP A 2 2.55 4.86 -23.67
N SER A 3 2.95 3.61 -23.67
CA SER A 3 2.46 2.62 -22.71
C SER A 3 2.86 2.93 -21.26
N SER A 4 3.84 3.80 -21.06
CA SER A 4 4.30 4.12 -19.70
C SER A 4 3.31 5.00 -18.93
N LYS A 5 2.37 5.65 -19.61
CA LYS A 5 1.49 6.62 -18.95
C LYS A 5 0.18 6.03 -18.41
N TYR A 6 -0.38 5.03 -19.08
CA TYR A 6 -1.71 4.51 -18.74
C TYR A 6 -1.76 3.00 -18.81
N ASN A 7 -0.75 2.36 -18.25
CA ASN A 7 -0.71 0.91 -18.15
C ASN A 7 -1.79 0.45 -17.14
N PRO A 8 -2.79 -0.33 -17.56
CA PRO A 8 -3.87 -0.77 -16.67
C PRO A 8 -3.37 -1.52 -15.44
N GLU A 9 -2.30 -2.28 -15.58
CA GLU A 9 -1.74 -3.05 -14.47
C GLU A 9 -1.16 -2.12 -13.41
N GLU A 10 -0.48 -1.06 -13.83
CA GLU A 10 0.04 -0.04 -12.91
C GLU A 10 -1.09 0.73 -12.24
N LEU A 11 -2.17 1.00 -12.97
CA LEU A 11 -3.35 1.67 -12.40
C LEU A 11 -3.99 0.81 -11.32
N LEU A 12 -4.06 -0.50 -11.52
CA LEU A 12 -4.61 -1.40 -10.50
C LEU A 12 -3.74 -1.40 -9.24
N VAL A 13 -2.43 -1.52 -9.39
CA VAL A 13 -1.50 -1.47 -8.24
C VAL A 13 -1.61 -0.13 -7.53
N SER A 14 -1.66 0.98 -8.28
CA SER A 14 -1.81 2.32 -7.69
C SER A 14 -3.12 2.48 -6.95
N SER A 15 -4.19 1.90 -7.48
CA SER A 15 -5.51 1.92 -6.83
C SER A 15 -5.47 1.21 -5.48
N ILE A 16 -4.83 0.05 -5.41
CA ILE A 16 -4.67 -0.69 -4.16
C ILE A 16 -3.83 0.11 -3.17
N SER A 17 -2.71 0.65 -3.65
CA SER A 17 -1.80 1.46 -2.84
C SER A 17 -2.49 2.70 -2.27
N SER A 18 -3.24 3.42 -3.11
CA SER A 18 -3.95 4.63 -2.70
C SER A 18 -5.06 4.32 -1.69
N CYS A 19 -5.79 3.25 -1.89
CA CYS A 19 -6.86 2.85 -0.97
C CYS A 19 -6.27 2.50 0.40
N HIS A 20 -5.17 1.76 0.43
CA HIS A 20 -4.48 1.44 1.68
C HIS A 20 -4.01 2.70 2.39
N MET A 21 -3.39 3.62 1.64
CA MET A 21 -2.90 4.88 2.20
C MET A 21 -4.03 5.68 2.85
N LEU A 22 -5.17 5.82 2.16
CA LEU A 22 -6.29 6.61 2.68
C LEU A 22 -6.83 6.00 3.97
N TRP A 23 -7.01 4.69 4.03
CA TRP A 23 -7.43 4.03 5.25
C TRP A 23 -6.38 4.15 6.35
N TYR A 24 -5.11 3.95 6.00
CA TYR A 24 -4.02 4.02 6.96
C TYR A 24 -3.93 5.41 7.60
N LEU A 25 -3.96 6.46 6.78
CA LEU A 25 -3.88 7.83 7.29
C LEU A 25 -5.08 8.18 8.17
N HIS A 26 -6.26 7.70 7.80
CA HIS A 26 -7.46 7.88 8.63
C HIS A 26 -7.29 7.21 10.00
N LEU A 27 -6.82 5.97 10.01
CA LEU A 27 -6.60 5.23 11.26
C LEU A 27 -5.51 5.88 12.12
N CYS A 28 -4.45 6.38 11.48
CA CYS A 28 -3.40 7.12 12.19
C CYS A 28 -3.96 8.37 12.85
N SER A 29 -4.79 9.11 12.13
CA SER A 29 -5.43 10.32 12.68
C SER A 29 -6.25 10.00 13.91
N GLU A 30 -7.06 8.92 13.85
CA GLU A 30 -7.87 8.51 14.99
C GLU A 30 -7.02 8.04 16.18
N ALA A 31 -5.87 7.45 15.92
CA ALA A 31 -4.96 6.96 16.95
C ALA A 31 -3.97 8.02 17.43
N LYS A 32 -4.08 9.24 16.90
CA LYS A 32 -3.18 10.36 17.23
C LYS A 32 -1.73 10.10 16.83
N VAL A 33 -1.54 9.35 15.77
CA VAL A 33 -0.22 9.15 15.15
C VAL A 33 -0.06 10.22 14.07
N VAL A 34 0.96 11.05 14.20
CA VAL A 34 1.21 12.16 13.28
C VAL A 34 2.15 11.68 12.18
N VAL A 35 1.61 11.47 10.98
CA VAL A 35 2.39 11.06 9.81
C VAL A 35 2.82 12.30 9.04
N LEU A 36 4.12 12.47 8.85
CA LEU A 36 4.69 13.62 8.15
C LEU A 36 5.05 13.31 6.71
N GLU A 37 5.37 12.05 6.39
CA GLU A 37 5.61 11.60 5.02
C GLU A 37 5.08 10.17 4.86
N TYR A 38 4.59 9.88 3.66
CA TYR A 38 4.13 8.56 3.27
C TYR A 38 4.54 8.32 1.82
N THR A 39 5.29 7.26 1.58
CA THR A 39 5.68 6.84 0.23
C THR A 39 5.49 5.33 0.12
N ASP A 40 4.91 4.87 -0.97
CA ASP A 40 4.73 3.43 -1.19
C ASP A 40 5.50 3.00 -2.44
N PHE A 41 6.32 1.98 -2.28
CA PHE A 41 7.08 1.35 -3.37
C PHE A 41 6.40 0.04 -3.79
N ALA A 42 5.09 0.09 -4.02
CA ALA A 42 4.29 -1.07 -4.32
C ALA A 42 4.76 -1.81 -5.57
N THR A 43 4.70 -3.13 -5.52
CA THR A 43 5.02 -3.99 -6.66
C THR A 43 3.91 -5.00 -6.89
N GLY A 44 3.66 -5.31 -8.16
CA GLY A 44 2.73 -6.36 -8.55
C GLY A 44 3.46 -7.46 -9.30
N THR A 45 3.07 -8.69 -9.06
CA THR A 45 3.59 -9.86 -9.76
C THR A 45 2.48 -10.47 -10.60
N MET A 46 2.77 -10.69 -11.88
CA MET A 46 1.80 -11.26 -12.81
C MET A 46 2.28 -12.61 -13.31
N VAL A 47 1.33 -13.50 -13.57
CA VAL A 47 1.59 -14.76 -14.26
C VAL A 47 0.89 -14.74 -15.60
N GLU A 48 1.58 -15.24 -16.61
CA GLU A 48 1.05 -15.30 -17.98
C GLU A 48 0.83 -16.75 -18.38
N ASN A 49 -0.34 -17.02 -18.94
CA ASN A 49 -0.71 -18.35 -19.37
C ASN A 49 -0.22 -18.61 -20.80
N ALA A 50 -0.16 -19.88 -21.20
CA ALA A 50 0.33 -20.27 -22.51
C ALA A 50 -0.47 -19.66 -23.66
N ASN A 51 -1.75 -19.32 -23.43
CA ASN A 51 -2.61 -18.74 -24.47
C ASN A 51 -2.51 -17.21 -24.55
N GLY A 52 -1.59 -16.59 -23.80
CA GLY A 52 -1.42 -15.14 -23.78
C GLY A 52 -2.25 -14.41 -22.75
N SER A 53 -3.20 -15.07 -22.08
CA SER A 53 -3.92 -14.47 -20.97
C SER A 53 -3.09 -14.50 -19.69
N GLY A 54 -3.52 -13.77 -18.67
CA GLY A 54 -2.79 -13.76 -17.43
C GLY A 54 -3.56 -13.09 -16.32
N GLN A 55 -2.95 -13.04 -15.15
CA GLN A 55 -3.54 -12.39 -14.00
C GLN A 55 -2.45 -12.03 -12.99
N PHE A 56 -2.78 -11.14 -12.06
CA PHE A 56 -1.91 -10.90 -10.92
C PHE A 56 -1.91 -12.12 -9.99
N SER A 57 -0.74 -12.47 -9.50
CA SER A 57 -0.60 -13.49 -8.45
C SER A 57 -0.49 -12.87 -7.07
N GLU A 58 0.08 -11.66 -6.97
CA GLU A 58 0.10 -10.91 -5.71
C GLU A 58 0.45 -9.44 -5.97
N VAL A 59 0.11 -8.61 -5.00
CA VAL A 59 0.60 -7.23 -4.91
C VAL A 59 1.21 -7.07 -3.52
N VAL A 60 2.40 -6.48 -3.47
CA VAL A 60 3.07 -6.17 -2.20
C VAL A 60 3.19 -4.66 -2.08
N LEU A 61 2.54 -4.11 -1.07
CA LEU A 61 2.67 -2.70 -0.73
C LEU A 61 3.91 -2.56 0.16
N LYS A 62 4.70 -1.51 -0.08
CA LYS A 62 5.93 -1.25 0.67
C LYS A 62 5.93 0.19 1.20
N PRO A 63 4.99 0.52 2.10
CA PRO A 63 4.91 1.89 2.59
C PRO A 63 6.10 2.22 3.48
N LEU A 64 6.70 3.38 3.20
CA LEU A 64 7.66 4.01 4.07
C LEU A 64 6.96 5.19 4.73
N VAL A 65 6.84 5.14 6.05
CA VAL A 65 6.09 6.13 6.81
C VAL A 65 7.07 6.86 7.74
N LYS A 66 7.01 8.18 7.73
CA LYS A 66 7.79 8.99 8.67
C LYS A 66 6.84 9.68 9.62
N VAL A 67 7.02 9.43 10.91
CA VAL A 67 6.17 9.98 11.98
C VAL A 67 6.90 11.07 12.74
N LYS A 68 6.13 11.91 13.42
CA LYS A 68 6.65 13.06 14.13
C LYS A 68 7.57 12.68 15.31
N ASP A 69 7.29 11.56 15.96
CA ASP A 69 7.94 11.18 17.22
C ASP A 69 8.18 9.67 17.22
N ALA A 70 9.37 9.27 17.69
CA ALA A 70 9.74 7.86 17.76
C ALA A 70 8.76 7.01 18.59
N SER A 71 8.10 7.63 19.58
CA SER A 71 7.10 6.93 20.40
C SER A 71 5.88 6.46 19.61
N MET A 72 5.69 6.98 18.39
CA MET A 72 4.55 6.64 17.53
C MET A 72 4.85 5.46 16.60
N ILE A 73 6.10 5.00 16.52
CA ILE A 73 6.51 4.00 15.52
C ILE A 73 5.76 2.68 15.68
N ASP A 74 5.69 2.14 16.89
CA ASP A 74 5.05 0.83 17.10
C ASP A 74 3.58 0.87 16.72
N LYS A 75 2.88 1.93 17.12
CA LYS A 75 1.46 2.11 16.78
C LYS A 75 1.29 2.29 15.26
N ALA A 76 2.16 3.10 14.65
CA ALA A 76 2.13 3.33 13.21
C ALA A 76 2.30 2.03 12.42
N GLN A 77 3.20 1.16 12.86
CA GLN A 77 3.41 -0.13 12.20
C GLN A 77 2.20 -1.05 12.36
N ALA A 78 1.61 -1.08 13.55
CA ALA A 78 0.48 -1.95 13.85
C ALA A 78 -0.76 -1.60 13.03
N LEU A 79 -0.95 -0.33 12.66
CA LEU A 79 -2.15 0.12 11.96
C LEU A 79 -2.23 -0.35 10.50
N HIS A 80 -1.12 -0.78 9.89
CA HIS A 80 -1.15 -1.29 8.52
C HIS A 80 -2.01 -2.53 8.37
N LYS A 81 -2.00 -3.42 9.36
CA LYS A 81 -2.83 -4.63 9.31
C LYS A 81 -4.32 -4.26 9.22
N LYS A 82 -4.75 -3.32 10.06
CA LYS A 82 -6.14 -2.88 10.07
C LYS A 82 -6.50 -2.15 8.78
N ALA A 83 -5.59 -1.31 8.26
CA ALA A 83 -5.81 -0.64 6.98
C ALA A 83 -6.01 -1.64 5.85
N ASN A 84 -5.22 -2.72 5.83
CA ASN A 84 -5.36 -3.76 4.83
C ASN A 84 -6.72 -4.47 4.94
N GLU A 85 -7.19 -4.71 6.14
CA GLU A 85 -8.49 -5.33 6.36
C GLU A 85 -9.65 -4.49 5.84
N PHE A 86 -9.54 -3.17 5.93
CA PHE A 86 -10.59 -2.25 5.50
C PHE A 86 -10.48 -1.78 4.06
N CYS A 87 -9.39 -2.08 3.37
CA CYS A 87 -9.18 -1.59 2.01
C CYS A 87 -10.17 -2.24 1.04
N PHE A 88 -11.12 -1.45 0.52
CA PHE A 88 -12.15 -1.94 -0.38
C PHE A 88 -11.56 -2.62 -1.62
N ILE A 89 -10.52 -2.02 -2.18
CA ILE A 89 -9.92 -2.55 -3.42
C ILE A 89 -9.20 -3.87 -3.14
N ALA A 90 -8.43 -3.94 -2.05
CA ALA A 90 -7.75 -5.19 -1.68
C ALA A 90 -8.75 -6.32 -1.42
N ASN A 91 -9.91 -5.99 -0.87
CA ASN A 91 -10.96 -6.98 -0.61
C ASN A 91 -11.72 -7.41 -1.88
N SER A 92 -11.51 -6.72 -2.97
CA SER A 92 -12.25 -6.94 -4.22
C SER A 92 -11.46 -7.69 -5.28
N VAL A 93 -10.22 -8.03 -5.01
CA VAL A 93 -9.36 -8.77 -5.94
C VAL A 93 -9.21 -10.22 -5.49
N ASN A 94 -8.83 -11.10 -6.43
CA ASN A 94 -8.74 -12.54 -6.16
C ASN A 94 -7.31 -13.03 -5.94
N PHE A 95 -6.42 -12.12 -5.60
CA PHE A 95 -5.02 -12.43 -5.29
C PHE A 95 -4.65 -11.78 -3.96
N ASP A 96 -3.53 -12.21 -3.40
CA ASP A 96 -3.06 -11.67 -2.11
C ASP A 96 -2.54 -10.24 -2.25
N VAL A 97 -2.96 -9.38 -1.33
CA VAL A 97 -2.40 -8.04 -1.16
C VAL A 97 -1.69 -8.03 0.18
N ARG A 98 -0.36 -7.97 0.12
CA ARG A 98 0.48 -8.02 1.31
C ARG A 98 1.16 -6.68 1.52
N HIS A 99 1.72 -6.46 2.70
CA HIS A 99 2.45 -5.23 2.98
C HIS A 99 3.75 -5.54 3.73
N GLN A 100 4.79 -4.80 3.36
CA GLN A 100 6.10 -4.82 4.02
C GLN A 100 6.42 -3.36 4.36
N SER A 101 5.96 -2.93 5.52
CA SER A 101 6.04 -1.54 5.90
C SER A 101 7.32 -1.21 6.67
N THR A 102 7.77 0.03 6.54
CA THR A 102 8.87 0.59 7.31
C THR A 102 8.39 1.89 7.93
N CYS A 103 8.67 2.10 9.20
CA CYS A 103 8.32 3.34 9.88
C CYS A 103 9.53 3.89 10.63
N VAL A 104 9.80 5.17 10.43
CA VAL A 104 10.90 5.87 11.09
C VAL A 104 10.43 7.22 11.60
N GLU A 105 11.21 7.81 12.50
CA GLU A 105 10.97 9.17 12.93
C GLU A 105 11.42 10.14 11.84
N PHE A 106 10.63 11.18 11.60
CA PHE A 106 10.97 12.22 10.63
C PHE A 106 12.13 13.07 11.16
N GLU A 107 13.15 13.25 10.34
CA GLU A 107 14.36 14.02 10.69
C GLU A 107 14.45 15.29 9.86
N GLY A 108 13.35 15.87 9.55
CA GLY A 108 13.35 17.09 8.75
C GLY A 108 13.14 18.29 9.61
#